data_bb072d0a5dbf6b43ec1ef83df27de458
#
_entry.id   bb072d0a5dbf6b43ec1ef83df27de458
#
_cell.length_a   1.000
_cell.length_b   1.000
_cell.length_c   1.000
_cell.angle_alpha   90.00
_cell.angle_beta   90.00
_cell.angle_gamma   90.00
#
_symmetry.space_group_name_H-M   'P 1'
#
loop_
_entity.id
_entity.type
_entity.pdbx_description
1 polymer ?
#
loop_
_entity_poly.entity_id
_entity_poly.type
_entity_poly.pdbx_seq_one_letter_code
_entity_poly.pdbx_strand_id
1 'polypeptide(L)'
;MSNYLIHDNENDSPLVSVTVEEMIKGLNHLDLMTFKIIASKGISEEKEAIQTVIDDLIDEEHICHSKDSVWRSIKSLIIANLLKSQSIHTGYRRLNILSLTPAGETVYMKLYRKTPAKSERERMIANHNSVLHGYMIKDVKTILQNKFGLTRISTDRKENTVSLPNGGACIPDVIAWGTAQPTFFEVECGNHNQEDFDGKCDRLKQISKKIYFIVRSRSDAKDKLLPQIERWVQKRRDILVMNGVKVYLTTLRDLSNHLITYIIDPALDEPICRISKRRKEESDNV
;
A
#
# COMPACT_ATOMS: atom_id res chain seq x y z
N MET A 1 14.93 -30.62 -31.59
CA MET A 1 16.30 -30.41 -31.10
C MET A 1 16.81 -29.16 -31.78
N SER A 2 16.85 -28.06 -31.11
CA SER A 2 17.42 -26.81 -31.62
C SER A 2 18.12 -26.12 -30.46
N ASN A 3 19.46 -26.19 -30.47
CA ASN A 3 20.35 -25.59 -29.49
C ASN A 3 20.38 -24.08 -29.71
N TYR A 4 19.88 -23.30 -28.73
CA TYR A 4 20.21 -21.88 -28.65
C TYR A 4 21.45 -21.73 -27.77
N LEU A 5 22.55 -21.40 -28.44
CA LEU A 5 23.79 -20.89 -27.83
C LEU A 5 23.53 -19.48 -27.30
N ILE A 6 23.52 -19.34 -25.98
CA ILE A 6 23.58 -18.04 -25.30
C ILE A 6 25.04 -17.60 -25.37
N HIS A 7 25.33 -16.54 -26.13
CA HIS A 7 26.59 -15.82 -26.06
C HIS A 7 26.60 -14.95 -24.80
N ASP A 8 27.31 -15.40 -23.80
CA ASP A 8 27.71 -14.57 -22.65
C ASP A 8 28.73 -13.53 -23.16
N ASN A 9 28.27 -12.30 -23.30
CA ASN A 9 29.18 -11.15 -23.47
C ASN A 9 29.71 -10.78 -22.07
N GLU A 10 30.81 -11.38 -21.68
CA GLU A 10 31.68 -10.92 -20.60
C GLU A 10 32.34 -9.59 -21.02
N ASN A 11 31.64 -8.47 -20.75
CA ASN A 11 32.28 -7.17 -20.60
C ASN A 11 32.52 -6.95 -19.11
N ASP A 12 33.45 -7.69 -18.54
CA ASP A 12 34.05 -7.39 -17.25
C ASP A 12 34.90 -6.12 -17.34
N SER A 13 34.25 -4.96 -17.27
CA SER A 13 34.93 -3.75 -16.85
C SER A 13 35.31 -3.94 -15.39
N PRO A 14 36.58 -3.72 -14.98
CA PRO A 14 36.99 -3.89 -13.60
C PRO A 14 36.12 -3.01 -12.71
N LEU A 15 35.29 -3.63 -11.88
CA LEU A 15 34.53 -2.94 -10.83
C LEU A 15 35.57 -2.26 -9.93
N VAL A 16 35.76 -0.96 -10.11
CA VAL A 16 36.54 -0.13 -9.20
C VAL A 16 35.87 -0.29 -7.84
N SER A 17 36.52 -1.00 -6.91
CA SER A 17 36.01 -1.20 -5.57
C SER A 17 36.11 0.13 -4.82
N VAL A 18 35.08 0.96 -4.94
CA VAL A 18 34.95 2.21 -4.19
C VAL A 18 34.92 1.86 -2.70
N THR A 19 35.84 2.44 -1.95
CA THR A 19 35.93 2.19 -0.49
C THR A 19 34.80 2.89 0.26
N VAL A 20 34.50 2.43 1.49
CA VAL A 20 33.46 3.10 2.32
C VAL A 20 33.85 4.54 2.59
N GLU A 21 35.13 4.80 2.82
CA GLU A 21 35.67 6.13 3.04
C GLU A 21 35.42 7.06 1.84
N GLU A 22 35.54 6.53 0.61
CA GLU A 22 35.21 7.28 -0.60
C GLU A 22 33.71 7.53 -0.74
N MET A 23 32.86 6.56 -0.38
CA MET A 23 31.40 6.70 -0.45
C MET A 23 30.85 7.74 0.53
N ILE A 24 31.46 7.87 1.71
CA ILE A 24 31.04 8.83 2.72
C ILE A 24 31.78 10.17 2.64
N LYS A 25 32.82 10.23 1.78
CA LYS A 25 33.59 11.47 1.55
C LYS A 25 32.68 12.55 1.01
N GLY A 26 32.58 13.67 1.73
CA GLY A 26 31.71 14.78 1.37
C GLY A 26 30.32 14.76 2.03
N LEU A 27 29.99 13.71 2.77
CA LEU A 27 28.81 13.71 3.64
C LEU A 27 29.12 14.44 4.94
N ASN A 28 28.21 15.30 5.36
CA ASN A 28 28.31 16.02 6.62
C ASN A 28 27.70 15.21 7.78
N HIS A 29 27.79 15.73 9.02
CA HIS A 29 27.24 15.08 10.20
C HIS A 29 25.74 14.79 10.08
N LEU A 30 24.94 15.77 9.62
CA LEU A 30 23.49 15.59 9.43
C LEU A 30 23.16 14.50 8.40
N ASP A 31 23.96 14.37 7.33
CA ASP A 31 23.79 13.32 6.32
C ASP A 31 23.99 11.93 6.96
N LEU A 32 25.05 11.76 7.76
CA LEU A 32 25.35 10.50 8.43
C LEU A 32 24.31 10.14 9.50
N MET A 33 23.81 11.13 10.27
CA MET A 33 22.74 10.91 11.24
C MET A 33 21.42 10.57 10.55
N THR A 34 21.07 11.28 9.49
CA THR A 34 19.89 10.95 8.64
C THR A 34 19.97 9.53 8.12
N PHE A 35 21.13 9.13 7.61
CA PHE A 35 21.36 7.76 7.11
C PHE A 35 21.22 6.72 8.22
N LYS A 36 21.83 6.96 9.40
CA LYS A 36 21.74 6.08 10.58
C LYS A 36 20.29 5.85 10.99
N ILE A 37 19.50 6.91 11.10
CA ILE A 37 18.11 6.85 11.56
C ILE A 37 17.23 6.10 10.54
N ILE A 38 17.31 6.46 9.27
CA ILE A 38 16.53 5.78 8.20
C ILE A 38 16.85 4.28 8.17
N ALA A 39 18.12 3.92 8.18
CA ALA A 39 18.55 2.53 8.10
C ALA A 39 18.24 1.73 9.37
N SER A 40 18.40 2.32 10.56
CA SER A 40 18.14 1.63 11.83
C SER A 40 16.65 1.40 12.10
N LYS A 41 15.78 2.27 11.60
CA LYS A 41 14.32 2.17 11.79
C LYS A 41 13.60 1.53 10.59
N GLY A 42 14.29 1.40 9.45
CA GLY A 42 13.72 0.82 8.22
C GLY A 42 12.58 1.66 7.65
N ILE A 43 12.66 2.99 7.77
CA ILE A 43 11.65 3.93 7.27
C ILE A 43 11.77 4.01 5.76
N SER A 44 10.64 3.97 5.05
CA SER A 44 10.64 4.05 3.59
C SER A 44 9.90 5.27 3.04
N GLU A 45 8.84 5.76 3.66
CA GLU A 45 8.16 6.96 3.16
C GLU A 45 8.99 8.22 3.44
N GLU A 46 9.39 8.97 2.40
CA GLU A 46 10.28 10.15 2.51
C GLU A 46 9.78 11.19 3.53
N LYS A 47 8.46 11.47 3.52
CA LYS A 47 7.89 12.44 4.48
C LYS A 47 7.96 11.96 5.92
N GLU A 48 7.73 10.68 6.15
CA GLU A 48 7.85 10.04 7.46
C GLU A 48 9.31 10.02 7.91
N ALA A 49 10.24 9.71 6.99
CA ALA A 49 11.67 9.75 7.25
C ALA A 49 12.13 11.15 7.69
N ILE A 50 11.72 12.21 6.98
CA ILE A 50 12.05 13.58 7.34
C ILE A 50 11.56 13.92 8.75
N GLN A 51 10.31 13.61 9.08
CA GLN A 51 9.75 13.91 10.39
C GLN A 51 10.45 13.12 11.49
N THR A 52 10.65 11.82 11.30
CA THR A 52 11.32 10.97 12.29
C THR A 52 12.76 11.41 12.54
N VAL A 53 13.50 11.81 11.49
CA VAL A 53 14.88 12.32 11.65
C VAL A 53 14.89 13.61 12.48
N ILE A 54 13.93 14.51 12.24
CA ILE A 54 13.84 15.76 13.03
C ILE A 54 13.55 15.43 14.50
N ASP A 55 12.56 14.56 14.75
CA ASP A 55 12.14 14.22 16.11
C ASP A 55 13.29 13.53 16.88
N ASP A 56 13.98 12.57 16.27
CA ASP A 56 15.11 11.88 16.88
C ASP A 56 16.30 12.82 17.18
N LEU A 57 16.62 13.76 16.26
CA LEU A 57 17.71 14.70 16.47
C LEU A 57 17.39 15.73 17.56
N ILE A 58 16.14 16.11 17.74
CA ILE A 58 15.71 16.92 18.88
C ILE A 58 15.93 16.15 20.19
N ASP A 59 15.56 14.88 20.22
CA ASP A 59 15.64 14.04 21.41
C ASP A 59 17.10 13.67 21.76
N GLU A 60 17.94 13.32 20.77
CA GLU A 60 19.32 12.86 20.99
C GLU A 60 20.32 14.04 21.13
N GLU A 61 20.21 15.06 20.32
CA GLU A 61 21.21 16.14 20.21
C GLU A 61 20.71 17.51 20.71
N HIS A 62 19.41 17.63 21.01
CA HIS A 62 18.76 18.92 21.34
C HIS A 62 18.88 19.98 20.24
N ILE A 63 19.07 19.55 18.98
CA ILE A 63 19.20 20.41 17.81
C ILE A 63 17.96 20.29 16.94
N CYS A 64 17.32 21.44 16.67
CA CYS A 64 16.19 21.51 15.75
C CYS A 64 16.67 21.74 14.31
N HIS A 65 16.49 20.74 13.45
CA HIS A 65 16.76 20.85 12.02
C HIS A 65 15.48 21.19 11.25
N SER A 66 15.61 21.98 10.17
CA SER A 66 14.49 22.24 9.28
C SER A 66 14.19 21.02 8.39
N LYS A 67 12.93 20.90 7.94
CA LYS A 67 12.54 19.87 6.95
C LYS A 67 13.40 19.94 5.70
N ASP A 68 13.73 21.14 5.24
CA ASP A 68 14.57 21.35 4.06
C ASP A 68 16.01 20.85 4.26
N SER A 69 16.58 21.04 5.45
CA SER A 69 17.92 20.53 5.77
C SER A 69 17.96 19.01 5.71
N VAL A 70 17.01 18.33 6.36
CA VAL A 70 16.90 16.87 6.32
C VAL A 70 16.60 16.36 4.91
N TRP A 71 15.74 17.05 4.17
CA TRP A 71 15.47 16.70 2.77
C TRP A 71 16.73 16.79 1.91
N ARG A 72 17.58 17.83 2.09
CA ARG A 72 18.87 17.94 1.39
C ARG A 72 19.80 16.80 1.76
N SER A 73 19.86 16.41 3.04
CA SER A 73 20.62 15.24 3.49
C SER A 73 20.17 13.96 2.79
N ILE A 74 18.86 13.73 2.65
CA ILE A 74 18.34 12.59 1.88
C ILE A 74 18.83 12.67 0.42
N LYS A 75 18.84 13.84 -0.21
CA LYS A 75 19.36 14.02 -1.56
C LYS A 75 20.85 13.73 -1.67
N SER A 76 21.66 14.20 -0.71
CA SER A 76 23.09 13.88 -0.62
C SER A 76 23.31 12.36 -0.55
N LEU A 77 22.53 11.66 0.27
CA LEU A 77 22.60 10.19 0.41
C LEU A 77 22.22 9.46 -0.88
N ILE A 78 21.25 9.98 -1.64
CA ILE A 78 20.88 9.43 -2.96
C ILE A 78 22.00 9.65 -3.96
N ILE A 79 22.60 10.83 -3.99
CA ILE A 79 23.75 11.15 -4.87
C ILE A 79 24.96 10.27 -4.53
N ALA A 80 25.21 10.04 -3.22
CA ALA A 80 26.26 9.13 -2.75
C ALA A 80 25.93 7.65 -2.97
N ASN A 81 24.81 7.32 -3.61
CA ASN A 81 24.34 5.96 -3.86
C ASN A 81 24.17 5.10 -2.59
N LEU A 82 23.88 5.71 -1.45
CA LEU A 82 23.55 5.00 -0.20
C LEU A 82 22.06 4.73 -0.09
N LEU A 83 21.24 5.64 -0.63
CA LEU A 83 19.79 5.49 -0.75
C LEU A 83 19.36 5.54 -2.22
N LYS A 84 18.23 4.93 -2.49
CA LYS A 84 17.48 5.13 -3.74
C LYS A 84 16.06 5.55 -3.42
N SER A 85 15.45 6.32 -4.32
CA SER A 85 14.07 6.80 -4.20
C SER A 85 13.26 6.34 -5.40
N GLN A 86 12.05 5.83 -5.12
CA GLN A 86 11.07 5.43 -6.12
C GLN A 86 9.75 6.16 -5.88
N SER A 87 9.24 6.85 -6.89
CA SER A 87 7.91 7.48 -6.79
C SER A 87 6.81 6.48 -7.12
N ILE A 88 5.79 6.40 -6.27
CA ILE A 88 4.56 5.64 -6.50
C ILE A 88 3.35 6.54 -6.33
N HIS A 89 2.22 6.17 -6.95
CA HIS A 89 0.95 6.86 -6.84
C HIS A 89 -0.16 5.87 -6.47
N THR A 90 -0.73 6.03 -5.28
CA THR A 90 -1.76 5.11 -4.75
C THR A 90 -3.17 5.37 -5.30
N GLY A 91 -3.35 6.46 -6.05
CA GLY A 91 -4.69 6.97 -6.44
C GLY A 91 -5.22 8.02 -5.46
N TYR A 92 -4.70 8.05 -4.24
CA TYR A 92 -5.01 9.03 -3.21
C TYR A 92 -3.90 10.08 -3.07
N ARG A 93 -2.66 9.62 -2.99
CA ARG A 93 -1.47 10.48 -2.85
C ARG A 93 -0.27 9.95 -3.64
N ARG A 94 0.67 10.85 -3.91
CA ARG A 94 1.98 10.50 -4.44
C ARG A 94 2.97 10.36 -3.30
N LEU A 95 3.78 9.31 -3.35
CA LEU A 95 4.78 8.95 -2.35
C LEU A 95 6.14 8.79 -3.00
N ASN A 96 7.18 9.25 -2.34
CA ASN A 96 8.56 8.87 -2.61
C ASN A 96 8.97 7.83 -1.58
N ILE A 97 9.36 6.65 -2.06
CA ILE A 97 9.73 5.51 -1.23
C ILE A 97 11.24 5.35 -1.26
N LEU A 98 11.85 5.51 -0.12
CA LEU A 98 13.29 5.34 0.10
C LEU A 98 13.62 3.87 0.36
N SER A 99 14.78 3.44 -0.08
CA SER A 99 15.36 2.15 0.30
C SER A 99 16.87 2.24 0.26
N LEU A 100 17.55 1.46 1.10
CA LEU A 100 18.98 1.29 1.01
C LEU A 100 19.35 0.70 -0.35
N THR A 101 20.50 1.08 -0.85
CA THR A 101 21.17 0.35 -1.93
C THR A 101 22.04 -0.76 -1.32
N PRO A 102 22.52 -1.74 -2.10
CA PRO A 102 23.52 -2.71 -1.59
C PRO A 102 24.77 -2.02 -1.03
N ALA A 103 25.20 -0.92 -1.63
CA ALA A 103 26.29 -0.08 -1.14
C ALA A 103 25.93 0.54 0.21
N GLY A 104 24.72 1.10 0.33
CA GLY A 104 24.22 1.66 1.59
C GLY A 104 24.18 0.63 2.72
N GLU A 105 23.69 -0.59 2.45
CA GLU A 105 23.70 -1.67 3.45
C GLU A 105 25.12 -2.00 3.92
N THR A 106 26.06 -2.12 2.98
CA THR A 106 27.47 -2.37 3.27
C THR A 106 28.08 -1.26 4.11
N VAL A 107 27.86 0.01 3.75
CA VAL A 107 28.32 1.18 4.49
C VAL A 107 27.73 1.20 5.89
N TYR A 108 26.42 0.96 6.03
CA TYR A 108 25.76 0.94 7.33
C TYR A 108 26.37 -0.11 8.26
N MET A 109 26.53 -1.36 7.77
CA MET A 109 27.14 -2.45 8.56
C MET A 109 28.57 -2.14 8.98
N LYS A 110 29.38 -1.50 8.11
CA LYS A 110 30.77 -1.13 8.44
C LYS A 110 30.84 0.02 9.46
N LEU A 111 30.00 1.05 9.32
CA LEU A 111 30.02 2.21 10.22
C LEU A 111 29.46 1.90 11.62
N TYR A 112 28.34 1.20 11.65
CA TYR A 112 27.58 1.03 12.91
C TYR A 112 27.68 -0.36 13.53
N ARG A 113 28.38 -1.32 12.87
CA ARG A 113 28.54 -2.70 13.33
C ARG A 113 27.22 -3.41 13.61
N LYS A 114 26.18 -3.05 12.87
CA LYS A 114 24.81 -3.57 12.98
C LYS A 114 24.23 -3.82 11.60
N THR A 115 23.31 -4.77 11.50
CA THR A 115 22.49 -4.97 10.30
C THR A 115 21.39 -3.91 10.27
N PRO A 116 21.12 -3.28 9.12
CA PRO A 116 20.01 -2.35 8.99
C PRO A 116 18.68 -3.07 9.25
N ALA A 117 17.68 -2.33 9.73
CA ALA A 117 16.34 -2.87 9.90
C ALA A 117 15.70 -3.17 8.54
N LYS A 118 14.85 -4.21 8.48
CA LYS A 118 14.02 -4.44 7.29
C LYS A 118 13.20 -3.20 7.00
N SER A 119 13.34 -2.68 5.79
CA SER A 119 12.61 -1.49 5.37
C SER A 119 11.10 -1.74 5.33
N GLU A 120 10.32 -0.68 5.50
CA GLU A 120 8.86 -0.74 5.32
C GLU A 120 8.50 -1.28 3.92
N ARG A 121 9.25 -0.88 2.90
CA ARG A 121 9.11 -1.38 1.53
C ARG A 121 9.25 -2.90 1.46
N GLU A 122 10.27 -3.47 2.10
CA GLU A 122 10.49 -4.93 2.14
C GLU A 122 9.36 -5.65 2.89
N ARG A 123 8.89 -5.07 4.01
CA ARG A 123 7.73 -5.59 4.74
C ARG A 123 6.46 -5.58 3.89
N MET A 124 6.21 -4.50 3.11
CA MET A 124 5.09 -4.42 2.18
C MET A 124 5.16 -5.51 1.10
N ILE A 125 6.35 -5.76 0.52
CA ILE A 125 6.54 -6.83 -0.47
C ILE A 125 6.29 -8.20 0.17
N ALA A 126 6.85 -8.45 1.34
CA ALA A 126 6.71 -9.74 2.03
C ALA A 126 5.25 -10.05 2.42
N ASN A 127 4.50 -9.02 2.84
CA ASN A 127 3.12 -9.19 3.30
C ASN A 127 2.09 -9.13 2.17
N HIS A 128 2.34 -8.37 1.11
CA HIS A 128 1.34 -8.04 0.09
C HIS A 128 1.79 -8.32 -1.34
N ASN A 129 2.98 -8.92 -1.53
CA ASN A 129 3.61 -9.19 -2.83
C ASN A 129 3.81 -7.93 -3.72
N SER A 130 3.44 -6.75 -3.23
CA SER A 130 3.50 -5.50 -3.98
C SER A 130 3.63 -4.29 -3.05
N VAL A 131 4.57 -3.41 -3.36
CA VAL A 131 4.75 -2.12 -2.67
C VAL A 131 3.49 -1.25 -2.81
N LEU A 132 2.95 -1.16 -4.04
CA LEU A 132 1.76 -0.36 -4.31
C LEU A 132 0.56 -0.85 -3.49
N HIS A 133 0.30 -2.15 -3.51
CA HIS A 133 -0.81 -2.77 -2.76
C HIS A 133 -0.68 -2.48 -1.26
N GLY A 134 0.50 -2.69 -0.67
CA GLY A 134 0.74 -2.39 0.75
C GLY A 134 0.48 -0.92 1.12
N TYR A 135 0.95 0.03 0.29
CA TYR A 135 0.68 1.46 0.55
C TYR A 135 -0.77 1.85 0.31
N MET A 136 -1.48 1.22 -0.62
CA MET A 136 -2.93 1.40 -0.75
C MET A 136 -3.67 0.92 0.50
N ILE A 137 -3.30 -0.22 1.08
CA ILE A 137 -3.85 -0.72 2.36
C ILE A 137 -3.55 0.27 3.49
N LYS A 138 -2.33 0.80 3.60
CA LYS A 138 -1.96 1.85 4.57
C LYS A 138 -2.84 3.10 4.40
N ASP A 139 -3.10 3.52 3.16
CA ASP A 139 -3.97 4.65 2.85
C ASP A 139 -5.44 4.38 3.24
N VAL A 140 -5.97 3.19 2.97
CA VAL A 140 -7.32 2.78 3.43
C VAL A 140 -7.42 2.92 4.95
N LYS A 141 -6.47 2.35 5.70
CA LYS A 141 -6.44 2.46 7.16
C LYS A 141 -6.47 3.92 7.60
N THR A 142 -5.61 4.75 7.01
CA THR A 142 -5.52 6.19 7.32
C THR A 142 -6.83 6.93 7.03
N ILE A 143 -7.46 6.64 5.89
CA ILE A 143 -8.75 7.23 5.52
C ILE A 143 -9.85 6.81 6.52
N LEU A 144 -9.92 5.53 6.85
CA LEU A 144 -10.92 5.02 7.79
C LEU A 144 -10.74 5.63 9.18
N GLN A 145 -9.51 5.83 9.64
CA GLN A 145 -9.22 6.50 10.90
C GLN A 145 -9.61 7.98 10.86
N ASN A 146 -9.09 8.73 9.89
CA ASN A 146 -9.16 10.18 9.88
C ASN A 146 -10.49 10.74 9.36
N LYS A 147 -11.19 10.01 8.48
CA LYS A 147 -12.43 10.47 7.86
C LYS A 147 -13.68 9.80 8.43
N PHE A 148 -13.55 8.57 8.92
CA PHE A 148 -14.68 7.83 9.48
C PHE A 148 -14.60 7.67 11.00
N GLY A 149 -13.52 8.13 11.64
CA GLY A 149 -13.35 8.06 13.09
C GLY A 149 -13.22 6.64 13.64
N LEU A 150 -12.88 5.66 12.79
CA LEU A 150 -12.74 4.27 13.23
C LEU A 150 -11.39 4.09 13.95
N THR A 151 -11.43 3.62 15.18
CA THR A 151 -10.22 3.44 16.00
C THR A 151 -9.65 2.03 15.93
N ARG A 152 -10.51 1.02 15.72
CA ARG A 152 -10.09 -0.37 15.64
C ARG A 152 -10.07 -0.86 14.19
N ILE A 153 -8.86 -0.89 13.60
CA ILE A 153 -8.63 -1.31 12.21
C ILE A 153 -7.39 -2.18 12.16
N SER A 154 -7.52 -3.38 11.64
CA SER A 154 -6.38 -4.27 11.37
C SER A 154 -6.09 -4.35 9.87
N THR A 155 -4.81 -4.36 9.56
CA THR A 155 -4.22 -4.64 8.23
C THR A 155 -3.21 -5.79 8.31
N ASP A 156 -3.09 -6.44 9.46
CA ASP A 156 -2.21 -7.59 9.66
C ASP A 156 -2.88 -8.86 9.16
N ARG A 157 -2.19 -9.59 8.30
CA ARG A 157 -2.74 -10.82 7.68
C ARG A 157 -3.09 -11.90 8.70
N LYS A 158 -2.34 -12.01 9.81
CA LYS A 158 -2.60 -13.01 10.84
C LYS A 158 -3.86 -12.65 11.62
N GLU A 159 -3.98 -11.37 12.00
CA GLU A 159 -5.18 -10.86 12.70
C GLU A 159 -6.43 -10.90 11.80
N ASN A 160 -6.24 -10.69 10.48
CA ASN A 160 -7.31 -10.69 9.49
C ASN A 160 -7.73 -12.09 9.04
N THR A 161 -7.12 -13.15 9.56
CA THR A 161 -7.49 -14.52 9.20
C THR A 161 -8.83 -14.90 9.84
N VAL A 162 -9.86 -15.06 9.01
CA VAL A 162 -11.22 -15.45 9.41
C VAL A 162 -11.46 -16.89 8.96
N SER A 163 -11.79 -17.78 9.90
CA SER A 163 -12.17 -19.16 9.59
C SER A 163 -13.50 -19.21 8.86
N LEU A 164 -13.60 -20.05 7.83
CA LEU A 164 -14.83 -20.23 7.04
C LEU A 164 -15.67 -21.40 7.59
N PRO A 165 -17.00 -21.33 7.49
CA PRO A 165 -17.89 -22.42 7.94
C PRO A 165 -17.65 -23.77 7.28
N ASN A 166 -17.21 -23.75 6.02
CA ASN A 166 -16.91 -24.95 5.21
C ASN A 166 -15.45 -25.42 5.30
N GLY A 167 -14.70 -24.89 6.24
CA GLY A 167 -13.24 -25.09 6.36
C GLY A 167 -12.43 -24.10 5.50
N GLY A 168 -11.16 -23.99 5.82
CA GLY A 168 -10.28 -22.99 5.22
C GLY A 168 -10.38 -21.61 5.86
N ALA A 169 -9.81 -20.60 5.20
CA ALA A 169 -9.77 -19.24 5.72
C ALA A 169 -9.99 -18.19 4.62
N CYS A 170 -10.54 -17.05 5.03
CA CYS A 170 -10.56 -15.80 4.28
C CYS A 170 -9.65 -14.80 4.98
N ILE A 171 -8.85 -14.06 4.22
CA ILE A 171 -7.91 -13.07 4.74
C ILE A 171 -8.17 -11.75 4.03
N PRO A 172 -9.13 -10.94 4.51
CA PRO A 172 -9.36 -9.60 3.99
C PRO A 172 -8.14 -8.70 4.18
N ASP A 173 -7.90 -7.78 3.24
CA ASP A 173 -6.79 -6.84 3.33
C ASP A 173 -6.94 -5.88 4.51
N VAL A 174 -8.18 -5.43 4.79
CA VAL A 174 -8.47 -4.55 5.93
C VAL A 174 -9.74 -5.01 6.63
N ILE A 175 -9.68 -5.11 7.96
CA ILE A 175 -10.87 -5.29 8.81
C ILE A 175 -11.03 -4.04 9.68
N ALA A 176 -12.20 -3.43 9.62
CA ALA A 176 -12.55 -2.30 10.46
C ALA A 176 -13.75 -2.67 11.36
N TRP A 177 -13.60 -2.49 12.68
CA TRP A 177 -14.64 -2.75 13.64
C TRP A 177 -15.37 -1.44 13.96
N GLY A 178 -16.66 -1.40 13.59
CA GLY A 178 -17.60 -0.37 13.99
C GLY A 178 -18.38 -0.77 15.26
N THR A 179 -19.57 -0.17 15.44
CA THR A 179 -20.40 -0.40 16.63
C THR A 179 -21.14 -1.75 16.63
N ALA A 180 -21.37 -2.37 15.46
CA ALA A 180 -22.19 -3.59 15.37
C ALA A 180 -21.40 -4.80 14.88
N GLN A 181 -20.91 -4.76 13.64
CA GLN A 181 -20.17 -5.87 13.01
C GLN A 181 -18.95 -5.37 12.27
N PRO A 182 -17.92 -6.23 12.10
CA PRO A 182 -16.75 -5.86 11.31
C PRO A 182 -17.12 -5.63 9.84
N THR A 183 -16.46 -4.66 9.23
CA THR A 183 -16.53 -4.39 7.81
C THR A 183 -15.22 -4.84 7.16
N PHE A 184 -15.33 -5.57 6.06
CA PHE A 184 -14.19 -6.14 5.34
C PHE A 184 -13.95 -5.37 4.05
N PHE A 185 -12.70 -5.00 3.81
CA PHE A 185 -12.28 -4.28 2.62
C PHE A 185 -11.19 -5.06 1.90
N GLU A 186 -11.33 -5.14 0.59
CA GLU A 186 -10.35 -5.68 -0.33
C GLU A 186 -9.76 -4.56 -1.17
N VAL A 187 -8.46 -4.51 -1.23
CA VAL A 187 -7.73 -3.54 -2.05
C VAL A 187 -7.28 -4.25 -3.33
N GLU A 188 -7.72 -3.75 -4.48
CA GLU A 188 -7.47 -4.43 -5.75
C GLU A 188 -6.60 -3.60 -6.69
N CYS A 189 -5.53 -4.23 -7.18
CA CYS A 189 -4.64 -3.65 -8.18
C CYS A 189 -4.93 -4.16 -9.60
N GLY A 190 -5.94 -5.02 -9.77
CA GLY A 190 -6.41 -5.51 -11.07
C GLY A 190 -5.53 -6.58 -11.72
N ASN A 191 -4.82 -7.38 -10.91
CA ASN A 191 -3.87 -8.40 -11.39
C ASN A 191 -4.41 -9.85 -11.29
N HIS A 192 -5.66 -10.05 -10.85
CA HIS A 192 -6.25 -11.38 -10.73
C HIS A 192 -6.86 -11.85 -12.06
N ASN A 193 -6.68 -13.13 -12.37
CA ASN A 193 -7.53 -13.78 -13.38
C ASN A 193 -8.95 -13.98 -12.80
N GLN A 194 -9.92 -14.32 -13.65
CA GLN A 194 -11.31 -14.41 -13.23
C GLN A 194 -11.56 -15.54 -12.22
N GLU A 195 -10.87 -16.66 -12.33
CA GLU A 195 -11.06 -17.82 -11.45
C GLU A 195 -10.57 -17.51 -10.03
N ASP A 196 -9.38 -16.92 -9.88
CA ASP A 196 -8.84 -16.48 -8.60
C ASP A 196 -9.75 -15.43 -7.95
N PHE A 197 -10.27 -14.50 -8.76
CA PHE A 197 -11.22 -13.47 -8.31
C PHE A 197 -12.53 -14.09 -7.82
N ASP A 198 -13.12 -15.00 -8.61
CA ASP A 198 -14.35 -15.74 -8.24
C ASP A 198 -14.14 -16.47 -6.91
N GLY A 199 -13.02 -17.20 -6.77
CA GLY A 199 -12.66 -17.91 -5.53
C GLY A 199 -12.50 -16.99 -4.32
N LYS A 200 -11.93 -15.80 -4.51
CA LYS A 200 -11.82 -14.76 -3.46
C LYS A 200 -13.20 -14.27 -3.04
N CYS A 201 -14.04 -13.90 -3.99
CA CYS A 201 -15.41 -13.44 -3.73
C CYS A 201 -16.27 -14.52 -3.06
N ASP A 202 -16.09 -15.79 -3.44
CA ASP A 202 -16.79 -16.92 -2.85
C ASP A 202 -16.42 -17.17 -1.38
N ARG A 203 -15.21 -16.81 -0.97
CA ARG A 203 -14.82 -16.78 0.45
C ARG A 203 -15.41 -15.58 1.19
N LEU A 204 -15.31 -14.38 0.60
CA LEU A 204 -15.81 -13.14 1.22
C LEU A 204 -17.31 -13.18 1.49
N LYS A 205 -18.13 -13.72 0.58
CA LYS A 205 -19.59 -13.84 0.80
C LYS A 205 -19.97 -14.74 1.97
N GLN A 206 -19.08 -15.63 2.45
CA GLN A 206 -19.32 -16.47 3.61
C GLN A 206 -19.15 -15.73 4.94
N ILE A 207 -18.37 -14.66 4.93
CA ILE A 207 -18.06 -13.86 6.14
C ILE A 207 -18.77 -12.50 6.15
N SER A 208 -19.28 -12.03 5.01
CA SER A 208 -19.93 -10.72 4.92
C SER A 208 -21.04 -10.67 3.88
N LYS A 209 -22.11 -9.95 4.24
CA LYS A 209 -23.17 -9.54 3.30
C LYS A 209 -22.83 -8.27 2.54
N LYS A 210 -21.79 -7.53 2.95
CA LYS A 210 -21.33 -6.30 2.32
C LYS A 210 -19.85 -6.46 1.98
N ILE A 211 -19.54 -6.59 0.71
CA ILE A 211 -18.17 -6.74 0.21
C ILE A 211 -17.71 -5.40 -0.37
N TYR A 212 -16.63 -4.86 0.17
CA TYR A 212 -16.08 -3.58 -0.27
C TYR A 212 -14.79 -3.81 -1.04
N PHE A 213 -14.77 -3.40 -2.31
CA PHE A 213 -13.56 -3.35 -3.12
C PHE A 213 -13.06 -1.92 -3.28
N ILE A 214 -11.77 -1.72 -3.08
CA ILE A 214 -11.11 -0.43 -3.22
C ILE A 214 -10.04 -0.53 -4.28
N VAL A 215 -10.10 0.34 -5.27
CA VAL A 215 -9.14 0.41 -6.38
C VAL A 215 -8.43 1.76 -6.42
N ARG A 216 -7.34 1.81 -7.17
CA ARG A 216 -6.53 3.01 -7.32
C ARG A 216 -7.26 4.16 -8.03
N SER A 217 -7.97 3.85 -9.11
CA SER A 217 -8.59 4.86 -9.97
C SER A 217 -9.97 4.45 -10.48
N ARG A 218 -10.75 5.41 -10.98
CA ARG A 218 -12.07 5.14 -11.60
C ARG A 218 -11.95 4.34 -12.90
N SER A 219 -10.85 4.48 -13.63
CA SER A 219 -10.58 3.64 -14.82
C SER A 219 -10.29 2.20 -14.39
N ASP A 220 -9.47 1.98 -13.34
CA ASP A 220 -9.26 0.62 -12.81
C ASP A 220 -10.58 0.00 -12.32
N ALA A 221 -11.45 0.81 -11.67
CA ALA A 221 -12.78 0.36 -11.26
C ALA A 221 -13.62 -0.09 -12.47
N LYS A 222 -13.78 0.79 -13.48
CA LYS A 222 -14.66 0.60 -14.63
C LYS A 222 -14.14 -0.46 -15.58
N ASP A 223 -12.86 -0.38 -15.94
CA ASP A 223 -12.32 -1.12 -17.08
C ASP A 223 -11.74 -2.48 -16.68
N LYS A 224 -11.43 -2.68 -15.39
CA LYS A 224 -10.80 -3.91 -14.91
C LYS A 224 -11.69 -4.67 -13.92
N LEU A 225 -12.05 -4.05 -12.80
CA LEU A 225 -12.67 -4.77 -11.70
C LEU A 225 -14.17 -4.94 -11.85
N LEU A 226 -14.89 -3.92 -12.32
CA LEU A 226 -16.34 -4.00 -12.52
C LEU A 226 -16.74 -5.17 -13.43
N PRO A 227 -16.08 -5.41 -14.59
CA PRO A 227 -16.40 -6.57 -15.43
C PRO A 227 -16.15 -7.92 -14.75
N GLN A 228 -15.20 -8.01 -13.81
CA GLN A 228 -14.96 -9.23 -13.04
C GLN A 228 -16.07 -9.44 -12.00
N ILE A 229 -16.47 -8.38 -11.30
CA ILE A 229 -17.58 -8.41 -10.34
C ILE A 229 -18.88 -8.80 -11.05
N GLU A 230 -19.20 -8.19 -12.20
CA GLU A 230 -20.40 -8.49 -12.99
C GLU A 230 -20.48 -9.96 -13.35
N ARG A 231 -19.39 -10.53 -13.89
CA ARG A 231 -19.32 -11.97 -14.25
C ARG A 231 -19.53 -12.88 -13.04
N TRP A 232 -18.91 -12.56 -11.91
CA TRP A 232 -19.07 -13.31 -10.68
C TRP A 232 -20.52 -13.22 -10.15
N VAL A 233 -21.10 -12.01 -10.12
CA VAL A 233 -22.49 -11.78 -9.69
C VAL A 233 -23.46 -12.53 -10.60
N GLN A 234 -23.29 -12.46 -11.90
CA GLN A 234 -24.16 -13.15 -12.86
C GLN A 234 -24.16 -14.68 -12.65
N LYS A 235 -22.99 -15.27 -12.44
CA LYS A 235 -22.86 -16.73 -12.19
C LYS A 235 -23.48 -17.17 -10.88
N ARG A 236 -23.69 -16.29 -9.92
CA ARG A 236 -24.09 -16.62 -8.54
C ARG A 236 -25.32 -15.86 -8.06
N ARG A 237 -26.03 -15.23 -8.96
CA ARG A 237 -27.13 -14.30 -8.67
C ARG A 237 -28.09 -14.83 -7.61
N ASP A 238 -28.64 -16.03 -7.82
CA ASP A 238 -29.66 -16.60 -6.93
C ASP A 238 -29.13 -16.77 -5.50
N ILE A 239 -27.90 -17.26 -5.33
CA ILE A 239 -27.27 -17.43 -4.02
C ILE A 239 -27.00 -16.08 -3.36
N LEU A 240 -26.56 -15.08 -4.13
CA LEU A 240 -26.26 -13.73 -3.61
C LEU A 240 -27.54 -13.02 -3.18
N VAL A 241 -28.62 -13.13 -3.95
CA VAL A 241 -29.95 -12.60 -3.60
C VAL A 241 -30.48 -13.27 -2.34
N MET A 242 -30.47 -14.59 -2.27
CA MET A 242 -30.94 -15.36 -1.12
C MET A 242 -30.18 -14.98 0.17
N ASN A 243 -28.88 -14.72 0.08
CA ASN A 243 -28.05 -14.34 1.22
C ASN A 243 -28.00 -12.82 1.47
N GLY A 244 -28.63 -12.00 0.64
CA GLY A 244 -28.66 -10.55 0.75
C GLY A 244 -27.26 -9.90 0.58
N VAL A 245 -26.39 -10.49 -0.27
CA VAL A 245 -25.03 -10.00 -0.49
C VAL A 245 -25.05 -8.84 -1.47
N LYS A 246 -24.38 -7.73 -1.09
CA LYS A 246 -24.16 -6.56 -1.95
C LYS A 246 -22.67 -6.27 -2.08
N VAL A 247 -22.26 -5.78 -3.25
CA VAL A 247 -20.88 -5.39 -3.53
C VAL A 247 -20.78 -3.88 -3.68
N TYR A 248 -19.79 -3.31 -3.04
CA TYR A 248 -19.47 -1.88 -3.08
C TYR A 248 -18.09 -1.71 -3.71
N LEU A 249 -18.02 -0.94 -4.78
CA LEU A 249 -16.77 -0.65 -5.48
C LEU A 249 -16.49 0.84 -5.38
N THR A 250 -15.31 1.20 -4.91
CA THR A 250 -14.89 2.60 -4.76
C THR A 250 -13.41 2.78 -5.05
N THR A 251 -12.99 4.03 -5.19
CA THR A 251 -11.57 4.40 -5.25
C THR A 251 -11.12 4.96 -3.92
N LEU A 252 -9.79 4.96 -3.65
CA LEU A 252 -9.23 5.62 -2.47
C LEU A 252 -9.67 7.09 -2.36
N ARG A 253 -9.71 7.81 -3.50
CA ARG A 253 -10.13 9.21 -3.53
C ARG A 253 -11.62 9.36 -3.21
N ASP A 254 -12.47 8.52 -3.79
CA ASP A 254 -13.91 8.58 -3.54
C ASP A 254 -14.20 8.17 -2.09
N LEU A 255 -13.56 7.13 -1.57
CA LEU A 255 -13.66 6.72 -0.17
C LEU A 255 -13.30 7.87 0.79
N SER A 256 -12.22 8.61 0.51
CA SER A 256 -11.80 9.77 1.32
C SER A 256 -12.82 10.93 1.32
N ASN A 257 -13.74 10.92 0.36
CA ASN A 257 -14.85 11.88 0.25
C ASN A 257 -16.20 11.27 0.66
N HIS A 258 -16.22 10.15 1.36
CA HIS A 258 -17.42 9.39 1.78
C HIS A 258 -18.30 8.95 0.60
N LEU A 259 -17.69 8.66 -0.56
CA LEU A 259 -18.41 8.27 -1.77
C LEU A 259 -18.14 6.79 -2.10
N ILE A 260 -19.18 6.13 -2.60
CA ILE A 260 -19.08 4.82 -3.26
C ILE A 260 -19.26 5.06 -4.77
N THR A 261 -18.36 4.50 -5.59
CA THR A 261 -18.42 4.72 -7.05
C THR A 261 -19.53 3.88 -7.69
N TYR A 262 -19.64 2.59 -7.28
CA TYR A 262 -20.66 1.65 -7.75
C TYR A 262 -21.23 0.84 -6.58
N ILE A 263 -22.53 0.61 -6.61
CA ILE A 263 -23.20 -0.41 -5.79
C ILE A 263 -23.74 -1.46 -6.73
N ILE A 264 -23.38 -2.71 -6.48
CA ILE A 264 -23.86 -3.86 -7.21
C ILE A 264 -24.79 -4.65 -6.28
N ASP A 265 -26.09 -4.58 -6.55
CA ASP A 265 -27.13 -5.27 -5.80
C ASP A 265 -27.77 -6.35 -6.71
N PRO A 266 -27.46 -7.63 -6.50
CA PRO A 266 -27.96 -8.70 -7.34
C PRO A 266 -29.50 -8.84 -7.34
N ALA A 267 -30.18 -8.27 -6.35
CA ALA A 267 -31.65 -8.32 -6.24
C ALA A 267 -32.36 -7.36 -7.20
N LEU A 268 -31.64 -6.37 -7.76
CA LEU A 268 -32.23 -5.40 -8.68
C LEU A 268 -32.19 -5.91 -10.13
N ASP A 269 -33.15 -5.50 -10.97
CA ASP A 269 -33.16 -5.80 -12.40
C ASP A 269 -31.97 -5.20 -13.11
N GLU A 270 -31.62 -3.95 -12.74
CA GLU A 270 -30.35 -3.31 -13.08
C GLU A 270 -29.42 -3.36 -11.86
N PRO A 271 -28.62 -4.42 -11.72
CA PRO A 271 -27.86 -4.66 -10.49
C PRO A 271 -26.77 -3.61 -10.23
N ILE A 272 -26.41 -2.77 -11.22
CA ILE A 272 -25.32 -1.83 -11.09
C ILE A 272 -25.85 -0.40 -11.03
N CYS A 273 -25.67 0.24 -9.91
CA CYS A 273 -25.97 1.65 -9.72
C CYS A 273 -24.67 2.45 -9.57
N ARG A 274 -24.40 3.39 -10.49
CA ARG A 274 -23.35 4.38 -10.33
C ARG A 274 -23.87 5.51 -9.46
N ILE A 275 -23.25 5.74 -8.31
CA ILE A 275 -23.60 6.90 -7.47
C ILE A 275 -22.88 8.13 -8.04
N SER A 276 -23.61 8.94 -8.82
CA SER A 276 -23.19 10.31 -9.08
C SER A 276 -23.38 11.13 -7.80
N LYS A 277 -22.49 12.10 -7.53
CA LYS A 277 -22.65 13.06 -6.42
C LYS A 277 -24.12 13.49 -6.33
N ARG A 278 -24.79 13.24 -5.20
CA ARG A 278 -26.02 13.97 -4.91
C ARG A 278 -25.67 15.45 -5.00
N ARG A 279 -26.29 16.18 -5.90
CA ARG A 279 -26.31 17.64 -5.88
C ARG A 279 -26.76 18.05 -4.48
N LYS A 280 -25.97 18.92 -3.84
CA LYS A 280 -26.46 19.76 -2.75
C LYS A 280 -27.47 20.73 -3.34
N GLU A 281 -28.64 20.25 -3.64
CA GLU A 281 -29.82 21.07 -3.98
C GLU A 281 -30.93 20.43 -3.17
N GLU A 282 -31.21 21.01 -2.02
CA GLU A 282 -32.41 20.94 -1.19
C GLU A 282 -32.07 21.15 0.30
N SER A 283 -31.54 22.34 0.61
CA SER A 283 -31.60 22.83 1.99
C SER A 283 -31.61 24.38 2.08
N ASP A 284 -32.07 25.05 1.02
CA ASP A 284 -32.37 26.50 1.09
C ASP A 284 -33.87 26.77 0.80
N ASN A 285 -34.76 26.04 1.45
CA ASN A 285 -36.14 26.41 1.58
C ASN A 285 -36.73 25.68 2.80
N VAL A 286 -36.55 26.24 3.98
CA VAL A 286 -37.57 26.42 5.05
C VAL A 286 -37.01 27.41 6.07
#